data_3d9b629e2b44f568868869197e96d82f
#
_entry.id   3d9b629e2b44f568868869197e96d82f
#
_cell.length_a   1.000
_cell.length_b   1.000
_cell.length_c   1.000
_cell.angle_alpha   90.00
_cell.angle_beta   90.00
_cell.angle_gamma   90.00
#
_symmetry.space_group_name_H-M   'P 1'
#
loop_
_entity.id
_entity.type
_entity.pdbx_description
1 polymer ?
#
loop_
_entity_poly.entity_id
_entity_poly.type
_entity_poly.pdbx_seq_one_letter_code
_entity_poly.pdbx_strand_id
1 'polypeptide(L)'
;MKKNVICLLALLVVALGWIFYVNDYQYVTEPVGVTAGGNSLAGTLVLPKNIHGKPGVIVFVHGDGPANASRDEAYYRVWETMAEQGYAVLSFDKAGVGGSSGNWLHQSMGDRAKETADIIDWARKDGRFNPQCVGLWGTSQAGWVMPEVARLRPDIAFTLVLSPAINWLTQGRYNTRAEMEAAGIDEQRIQEREAVGRHVLSLLRQSDGYTQYRREYGEAATLSADRWQFIRANMSSDATGGLSNYKTPVHLMLGGRDINVDVNETERVYRQVIPSALLTVMRIEQADHAMVKPLFVRYPSLINIIGLFAPRTIQYDAYLQDVAAFLAAQPCTQR
;
A
#
# COMPACT_ATOMS: atom_id res chain seq x y z
N MET A 1 49.01 6.44 -17.10
CA MET A 1 47.70 7.10 -17.33
C MET A 1 46.77 6.26 -18.21
N LYS A 2 47.10 5.87 -19.43
CA LYS A 2 46.19 5.11 -20.35
C LYS A 2 45.66 3.80 -19.76
N LYS A 3 46.50 2.98 -19.08
CA LYS A 3 46.06 1.72 -18.44
C LYS A 3 45.05 1.93 -17.34
N ASN A 4 45.21 2.97 -16.49
CA ASN A 4 44.27 3.27 -15.40
C ASN A 4 42.91 3.75 -15.94
N VAL A 5 42.90 4.50 -17.06
CA VAL A 5 41.66 4.93 -17.72
C VAL A 5 40.93 3.73 -18.32
N ILE A 6 41.65 2.78 -18.95
CA ILE A 6 41.03 1.56 -19.49
C ILE A 6 40.42 0.70 -18.36
N CYS A 7 41.13 0.52 -17.24
CA CYS A 7 40.60 -0.21 -16.08
C CYS A 7 39.35 0.46 -15.52
N LEU A 8 39.33 1.81 -15.41
CA LEU A 8 38.17 2.55 -14.91
C LEU A 8 36.95 2.41 -15.82
N LEU A 9 37.15 2.48 -17.14
CA LEU A 9 36.10 2.27 -18.13
C LEU A 9 35.56 0.84 -18.09
N ALA A 10 36.41 -0.16 -17.92
CA ALA A 10 35.98 -1.55 -17.77
C ALA A 10 35.15 -1.76 -16.52
N LEU A 11 35.55 -1.18 -15.39
CA LEU A 11 34.78 -1.23 -14.13
C LEU A 11 33.42 -0.54 -14.28
N LEU A 12 33.36 0.60 -14.96
CA LEU A 12 32.10 1.29 -15.24
C LEU A 12 31.16 0.43 -16.10
N VAL A 13 31.64 -0.20 -17.14
CA VAL A 13 30.85 -1.09 -18.00
C VAL A 13 30.31 -2.28 -17.21
N VAL A 14 31.14 -2.88 -16.33
CA VAL A 14 30.71 -3.98 -15.46
C VAL A 14 29.63 -3.49 -14.47
N ALA A 15 29.83 -2.33 -13.87
CA ALA A 15 28.85 -1.76 -12.93
C ALA A 15 27.51 -1.45 -13.61
N LEU A 16 27.54 -0.85 -14.80
CA LEU A 16 26.33 -0.59 -15.59
C LEU A 16 25.64 -1.90 -16.00
N GLY A 17 26.40 -2.88 -16.50
CA GLY A 17 25.88 -4.21 -16.85
C GLY A 17 25.21 -4.89 -15.64
N TRP A 18 25.82 -4.78 -14.45
CA TRP A 18 25.25 -5.27 -13.20
C TRP A 18 23.94 -4.55 -12.84
N ILE A 19 23.90 -3.21 -12.91
CA ILE A 19 22.69 -2.43 -12.63
C ILE A 19 21.55 -2.85 -13.57
N PHE A 20 21.81 -2.97 -14.88
CA PHE A 20 20.80 -3.44 -15.83
C PHE A 20 20.31 -4.85 -15.48
N TYR A 21 21.22 -5.78 -15.16
CA TYR A 21 20.88 -7.16 -14.82
C TYR A 21 20.01 -7.26 -13.56
N VAL A 22 20.35 -6.54 -12.48
CA VAL A 22 19.60 -6.62 -11.21
C VAL A 22 18.28 -5.88 -11.27
N ASN A 23 18.08 -4.97 -12.22
CA ASN A 23 16.85 -4.22 -12.45
C ASN A 23 16.03 -4.74 -13.64
N ASP A 24 16.44 -5.84 -14.27
CA ASP A 24 15.61 -6.54 -15.27
C ASP A 24 14.57 -7.42 -14.57
N TYR A 25 13.39 -6.86 -14.38
CA TYR A 25 12.25 -7.56 -13.77
C TYR A 25 11.54 -8.46 -14.77
N GLN A 26 10.90 -9.55 -14.26
CA GLN A 26 10.23 -10.56 -15.09
C GLN A 26 8.81 -10.14 -15.52
N TYR A 27 8.64 -8.87 -15.86
CA TYR A 27 7.41 -8.30 -16.39
C TYR A 27 7.71 -7.21 -17.43
N VAL A 28 6.66 -6.81 -18.15
CA VAL A 28 6.66 -5.60 -19.00
C VAL A 28 5.61 -4.62 -18.46
N THR A 29 5.79 -3.33 -18.70
CA THR A 29 4.88 -2.29 -18.27
C THR A 29 4.32 -1.50 -19.44
N GLU A 30 3.04 -1.15 -19.37
CA GLU A 30 2.37 -0.28 -20.31
C GLU A 30 1.67 0.86 -19.54
N PRO A 31 1.70 2.10 -20.03
CA PRO A 31 0.87 3.16 -19.47
C PRO A 31 -0.61 2.84 -19.71
N VAL A 32 -1.44 3.11 -18.70
CA VAL A 32 -2.88 2.92 -18.79
C VAL A 32 -3.60 4.12 -18.20
N GLY A 33 -4.74 4.46 -18.76
CA GLY A 33 -5.64 5.50 -18.24
C GLY A 33 -7.05 4.97 -18.06
N VAL A 34 -7.72 5.41 -17.01
CA VAL A 34 -9.13 5.07 -16.74
C VAL A 34 -9.87 6.27 -16.15
N THR A 35 -11.15 6.37 -16.43
CA THR A 35 -12.04 7.28 -15.69
C THR A 35 -12.68 6.50 -14.56
N ALA A 36 -12.37 6.87 -13.31
CA ALA A 36 -12.85 6.20 -12.11
C ALA A 36 -13.09 7.22 -11.00
N GLY A 37 -14.13 7.04 -10.19
CA GLY A 37 -14.49 7.97 -9.12
C GLY A 37 -14.69 9.42 -9.57
N GLY A 38 -15.00 9.65 -10.85
CA GLY A 38 -15.13 10.99 -11.45
C GLY A 38 -13.81 11.65 -11.84
N ASN A 39 -12.67 10.98 -11.67
CA ASN A 39 -11.34 11.45 -12.04
C ASN A 39 -10.81 10.71 -13.29
N SER A 40 -9.91 11.36 -14.04
CA SER A 40 -9.07 10.69 -15.02
C SER A 40 -7.82 10.23 -14.31
N LEU A 41 -7.63 8.93 -14.19
CA LEU A 41 -6.48 8.32 -13.51
C LEU A 41 -5.47 7.82 -14.53
N ALA A 42 -4.22 8.20 -14.34
CA ALA A 42 -3.07 7.63 -15.03
C ALA A 42 -2.49 6.48 -14.19
N GLY A 43 -1.97 5.46 -14.83
CA GLY A 43 -1.41 4.33 -14.12
C GLY A 43 -0.50 3.47 -14.97
N THR A 44 -0.12 2.35 -14.39
CA THR A 44 0.73 1.34 -14.99
C THR A 44 0.00 0.00 -15.01
N LEU A 45 -0.07 -0.59 -16.19
CA LEU A 45 -0.41 -1.99 -16.38
C LEU A 45 0.89 -2.78 -16.42
N VAL A 46 1.02 -3.74 -15.53
CA VAL A 46 2.13 -4.71 -15.48
C VAL A 46 1.64 -6.02 -16.10
N LEU A 47 2.37 -6.56 -17.04
CA LEU A 47 2.06 -7.81 -17.70
C LEU A 47 3.19 -8.83 -17.51
N PRO A 48 2.90 -10.10 -17.23
CA PRO A 48 3.90 -11.16 -17.27
C PRO A 48 4.64 -11.20 -18.61
N LYS A 49 5.95 -11.43 -18.61
CA LYS A 49 6.71 -11.62 -19.89
C LYS A 49 6.20 -12.82 -20.68
N ASN A 50 5.75 -13.86 -20.00
CA ASN A 50 5.24 -15.09 -20.62
C ASN A 50 3.77 -15.27 -20.25
N ILE A 51 2.86 -14.78 -21.09
CA ILE A 51 1.43 -14.90 -20.90
C ILE A 51 0.90 -16.10 -21.70
N HIS A 52 0.21 -17.02 -21.03
CA HIS A 52 -0.58 -18.07 -21.67
C HIS A 52 -2.06 -17.80 -21.40
N GLY A 53 -2.83 -17.48 -22.44
CA GLY A 53 -4.24 -17.15 -22.31
C GLY A 53 -4.51 -15.76 -21.74
N LYS A 54 -5.61 -15.60 -21.00
CA LYS A 54 -6.00 -14.35 -20.34
C LYS A 54 -5.58 -14.39 -18.87
N PRO A 55 -4.62 -13.59 -18.44
CA PRO A 55 -4.21 -13.55 -17.04
C PRO A 55 -5.35 -13.08 -16.13
N GLY A 56 -5.34 -13.51 -14.88
CA GLY A 56 -6.03 -12.78 -13.82
C GLY A 56 -5.40 -11.39 -13.63
N VAL A 57 -6.12 -10.47 -13.00
CA VAL A 57 -5.61 -9.12 -12.77
C VAL A 57 -5.75 -8.74 -11.30
N ILE A 58 -4.72 -8.09 -10.76
CA ILE A 58 -4.70 -7.60 -9.38
C ILE A 58 -4.73 -6.07 -9.40
N VAL A 59 -5.77 -5.49 -8.79
CA VAL A 59 -5.90 -4.03 -8.65
C VAL A 59 -5.26 -3.59 -7.33
N PHE A 60 -4.34 -2.63 -7.41
CA PHE A 60 -3.62 -2.07 -6.27
C PHE A 60 -4.41 -0.95 -5.61
N VAL A 61 -4.50 -0.99 -4.28
CA VAL A 61 -5.13 0.02 -3.43
C VAL A 61 -4.06 0.61 -2.49
N HIS A 62 -3.63 1.83 -2.76
CA HIS A 62 -2.57 2.49 -2.01
C HIS A 62 -2.94 2.78 -0.55
N GLY A 63 -1.92 2.85 0.30
CA GLY A 63 -1.99 3.37 1.67
C GLY A 63 -2.22 4.88 1.77
N ASP A 64 -1.87 5.50 2.90
CA ASP A 64 -1.94 6.96 3.09
C ASP A 64 -0.83 7.70 2.31
N GLY A 65 -1.03 9.00 2.15
CA GLY A 65 -0.12 9.90 1.44
C GLY A 65 -0.30 9.92 -0.07
N PRO A 66 0.38 10.85 -0.77
CA PRO A 66 0.45 10.86 -2.22
C PRO A 66 1.18 9.59 -2.70
N ALA A 67 0.70 8.99 -3.76
CA ALA A 67 1.30 7.79 -4.32
C ALA A 67 1.14 7.77 -5.83
N ASN A 68 2.25 7.62 -6.54
CA ASN A 68 2.26 7.22 -7.94
C ASN A 68 2.02 5.70 -8.05
N ALA A 69 1.78 5.20 -9.25
CA ALA A 69 1.44 3.80 -9.50
C ALA A 69 2.44 2.82 -8.89
N SER A 70 3.74 3.08 -8.97
CA SER A 70 4.80 2.21 -8.45
C SER A 70 5.14 2.45 -6.97
N ARG A 71 4.58 3.50 -6.34
CA ARG A 71 5.00 3.98 -5.01
C ARG A 71 6.51 4.24 -4.99
N ASP A 72 7.00 5.01 -5.98
CA ASP A 72 8.42 5.30 -6.15
C ASP A 72 9.27 4.02 -6.20
N GLU A 73 8.86 3.07 -7.06
CA GLU A 73 9.49 1.77 -7.32
C GLU A 73 9.37 0.73 -6.18
N ALA A 74 8.81 1.11 -5.03
CA ALA A 74 8.68 0.20 -3.89
C ALA A 74 7.83 -1.07 -4.21
N TYR A 75 6.97 -1.00 -5.24
CA TYR A 75 6.13 -2.14 -5.63
C TYR A 75 6.76 -3.06 -6.67
N TYR A 76 7.90 -2.74 -7.27
CA TYR A 76 8.48 -3.51 -8.38
C TYR A 76 8.69 -4.99 -8.04
N ARG A 77 9.13 -5.29 -6.83
CA ARG A 77 9.35 -6.67 -6.39
C ARG A 77 8.05 -7.46 -6.21
N VAL A 78 7.02 -6.85 -5.63
CA VAL A 78 5.73 -7.51 -5.49
C VAL A 78 5.01 -7.64 -6.85
N TRP A 79 5.19 -6.68 -7.75
CA TRP A 79 4.71 -6.79 -9.13
C TRP A 79 5.40 -7.96 -9.86
N GLU A 80 6.73 -8.09 -9.71
CA GLU A 80 7.47 -9.23 -10.28
C GLU A 80 6.93 -10.57 -9.77
N THR A 81 6.75 -10.68 -8.45
CA THR A 81 6.18 -11.88 -7.82
C THR A 81 4.80 -12.22 -8.37
N MET A 82 3.92 -11.23 -8.55
CA MET A 82 2.59 -11.45 -9.11
C MET A 82 2.63 -11.83 -10.59
N ALA A 83 3.50 -11.19 -11.37
CA ALA A 83 3.69 -11.49 -12.78
C ALA A 83 4.25 -12.91 -13.00
N GLU A 84 5.19 -13.36 -12.17
CA GLU A 84 5.72 -14.73 -12.18
C GLU A 84 4.63 -15.79 -11.87
N GLN A 85 3.59 -15.41 -11.13
CA GLN A 85 2.43 -16.26 -10.89
C GLN A 85 1.34 -16.12 -11.98
N GLY A 86 1.63 -15.39 -13.08
CA GLY A 86 0.74 -15.27 -14.22
C GLY A 86 -0.37 -14.22 -14.07
N TYR A 87 -0.24 -13.30 -13.11
CA TYR A 87 -1.21 -12.20 -12.94
C TYR A 87 -0.71 -10.91 -13.58
N ALA A 88 -1.61 -10.20 -14.24
CA ALA A 88 -1.42 -8.80 -14.54
C ALA A 88 -1.64 -7.94 -13.28
N VAL A 89 -1.05 -6.75 -13.23
CA VAL A 89 -1.27 -5.78 -12.16
C VAL A 89 -1.75 -4.46 -12.74
N LEU A 90 -2.76 -3.87 -12.13
CA LEU A 90 -3.24 -2.52 -12.40
C LEU A 90 -2.96 -1.65 -11.18
N SER A 91 -2.11 -0.65 -11.34
CA SER A 91 -1.80 0.32 -10.30
C SER A 91 -1.88 1.73 -10.87
N PHE A 92 -2.59 2.63 -10.19
CA PHE A 92 -2.85 3.99 -10.65
C PHE A 92 -2.25 5.03 -9.73
N ASP A 93 -1.81 6.14 -10.27
CA ASP A 93 -1.51 7.33 -9.50
C ASP A 93 -2.77 7.78 -8.74
N LYS A 94 -2.65 8.09 -7.46
CA LYS A 94 -3.80 8.62 -6.69
C LYS A 94 -4.29 9.93 -7.30
N ALA A 95 -5.56 10.25 -7.12
CA ALA A 95 -6.13 11.50 -7.60
C ALA A 95 -5.26 12.71 -7.24
N GLY A 96 -4.88 13.50 -8.25
CA GLY A 96 -4.00 14.67 -8.13
C GLY A 96 -2.51 14.35 -7.96
N VAL A 97 -2.08 13.11 -8.18
CA VAL A 97 -0.67 12.69 -8.18
C VAL A 97 -0.27 12.30 -9.60
N GLY A 98 0.97 12.60 -9.99
CA GLY A 98 1.52 12.21 -11.28
C GLY A 98 0.65 12.69 -12.44
N GLY A 99 0.14 11.74 -13.24
CA GLY A 99 -0.74 12.02 -14.38
C GLY A 99 -2.25 12.02 -14.06
N SER A 100 -2.65 11.76 -12.82
CA SER A 100 -4.06 11.70 -12.42
C SER A 100 -4.65 13.06 -12.10
N SER A 101 -5.90 13.29 -12.53
CA SER A 101 -6.66 14.48 -12.15
C SER A 101 -7.24 14.38 -10.73
N GLY A 102 -7.77 15.48 -10.20
CA GLY A 102 -8.43 15.52 -8.90
C GLY A 102 -7.50 15.84 -7.72
N ASN A 103 -7.91 15.43 -6.51
CA ASN A 103 -7.12 15.58 -5.28
C ASN A 103 -7.51 14.48 -4.30
N TRP A 104 -6.58 13.60 -3.96
CA TRP A 104 -6.81 12.48 -3.03
C TRP A 104 -7.18 12.93 -1.60
N LEU A 105 -6.79 14.17 -1.21
CA LEU A 105 -7.19 14.76 0.06
C LEU A 105 -8.67 15.14 0.13
N HIS A 106 -9.37 15.16 -1.00
CA HIS A 106 -10.81 15.41 -1.06
C HIS A 106 -11.64 14.12 -1.09
N GLN A 107 -10.99 12.94 -1.06
CA GLN A 107 -11.68 11.65 -1.09
C GLN A 107 -11.90 11.10 0.32
N SER A 108 -13.12 10.60 0.58
CA SER A 108 -13.37 9.69 1.70
C SER A 108 -12.88 8.26 1.36
N MET A 109 -12.82 7.37 2.37
CA MET A 109 -12.54 5.94 2.14
C MET A 109 -13.61 5.30 1.25
N GLY A 110 -14.86 5.76 1.36
CA GLY A 110 -15.96 5.34 0.48
C GLY A 110 -15.79 5.79 -0.97
N ASP A 111 -15.28 7.01 -1.21
CA ASP A 111 -15.01 7.50 -2.57
C ASP A 111 -13.87 6.71 -3.21
N ARG A 112 -12.81 6.41 -2.45
CA ARG A 112 -11.73 5.52 -2.90
C ARG A 112 -12.22 4.11 -3.20
N ALA A 113 -13.18 3.60 -2.44
CA ALA A 113 -13.77 2.29 -2.71
C ALA A 113 -14.58 2.28 -4.01
N LYS A 114 -15.34 3.34 -4.30
CA LYS A 114 -16.06 3.49 -5.58
C LYS A 114 -15.08 3.61 -6.74
N GLU A 115 -14.04 4.43 -6.60
CA GLU A 115 -12.96 4.57 -7.59
C GLU A 115 -12.32 3.20 -7.89
N THR A 116 -12.00 2.42 -6.86
CA THR A 116 -11.46 1.05 -7.05
C THR A 116 -12.47 0.12 -7.72
N ALA A 117 -13.76 0.23 -7.38
CA ALA A 117 -14.82 -0.56 -8.02
C ALA A 117 -14.98 -0.23 -9.51
N ASP A 118 -14.82 1.05 -9.90
CA ASP A 118 -14.84 1.47 -11.32
C ASP A 118 -13.65 0.91 -12.08
N ILE A 119 -12.46 0.86 -11.45
CA ILE A 119 -11.25 0.23 -12.03
C ILE A 119 -11.48 -1.28 -12.24
N ILE A 120 -12.10 -1.96 -11.29
CA ILE A 120 -12.46 -3.38 -11.41
C ILE A 120 -13.41 -3.60 -12.59
N ASP A 121 -14.43 -2.76 -12.72
CA ASP A 121 -15.39 -2.86 -13.83
C ASP A 121 -14.75 -2.59 -15.19
N TRP A 122 -13.78 -1.66 -15.22
CA TRP A 122 -12.98 -1.41 -16.41
C TRP A 122 -12.14 -2.64 -16.75
N ALA A 123 -11.42 -3.20 -15.78
CA ALA A 123 -10.59 -4.38 -15.98
C ALA A 123 -11.39 -5.61 -16.48
N ARG A 124 -12.62 -5.78 -15.99
CA ARG A 124 -13.51 -6.87 -16.44
C ARG A 124 -13.99 -6.71 -17.90
N LYS A 125 -14.06 -5.49 -18.37
CA LYS A 125 -14.45 -5.19 -19.76
C LYS A 125 -13.27 -5.22 -20.72
N ASP A 126 -12.06 -5.14 -20.22
CA ASP A 126 -10.84 -5.24 -21.01
C ASP A 126 -10.64 -6.71 -21.45
N GLY A 127 -10.70 -6.92 -22.76
CA GLY A 127 -10.60 -8.26 -23.34
C GLY A 127 -9.27 -8.99 -23.11
N ARG A 128 -8.27 -8.32 -22.54
CA ARG A 128 -6.94 -8.90 -22.23
C ARG A 128 -6.95 -9.76 -20.97
N PHE A 129 -7.87 -9.55 -20.05
CA PHE A 129 -7.90 -10.22 -18.74
C PHE A 129 -9.01 -11.26 -18.62
N ASN A 130 -8.86 -12.17 -17.66
CA ASN A 130 -9.94 -13.04 -17.22
C ASN A 130 -10.90 -12.24 -16.31
N PRO A 131 -12.15 -11.95 -16.75
CA PRO A 131 -13.06 -11.09 -16.00
C PRO A 131 -13.53 -11.72 -14.66
N GLN A 132 -13.41 -13.04 -14.52
CA GLN A 132 -13.77 -13.74 -13.29
C GLN A 132 -12.62 -13.81 -12.28
N CYS A 133 -11.43 -13.39 -12.70
CA CYS A 133 -10.23 -13.44 -11.88
C CYS A 133 -9.66 -12.04 -11.63
N VAL A 134 -10.42 -11.21 -10.92
CA VAL A 134 -9.97 -9.91 -10.46
C VAL A 134 -9.74 -9.96 -8.96
N GLY A 135 -8.47 -9.82 -8.55
CA GLY A 135 -8.06 -9.76 -7.15
C GLY A 135 -7.74 -8.34 -6.71
N LEU A 136 -7.59 -8.14 -5.41
CA LEU A 136 -7.11 -6.90 -4.80
C LEU A 136 -5.78 -7.13 -4.08
N TRP A 137 -4.92 -6.13 -4.13
CA TRP A 137 -3.81 -5.97 -3.21
C TRP A 137 -3.83 -4.56 -2.63
N GLY A 138 -3.64 -4.45 -1.32
CA GLY A 138 -3.58 -3.13 -0.70
C GLY A 138 -2.83 -3.12 0.61
N THR A 139 -2.44 -1.92 1.06
CA THR A 139 -1.64 -1.75 2.26
C THR A 139 -2.17 -0.64 3.15
N SER A 140 -1.97 -0.80 4.50
CA SER A 140 -2.19 0.28 5.45
C SER A 140 -3.62 0.85 5.40
N GLN A 141 -3.78 2.11 4.96
CA GLN A 141 -5.08 2.79 4.78
C GLN A 141 -6.05 2.03 3.85
N ALA A 142 -5.54 1.17 2.95
CA ALA A 142 -6.39 0.31 2.12
C ALA A 142 -7.26 -0.64 2.95
N GLY A 143 -6.90 -0.90 4.22
CA GLY A 143 -7.70 -1.65 5.18
C GLY A 143 -9.09 -1.06 5.43
N TRP A 144 -9.28 0.26 5.24
CA TRP A 144 -10.61 0.90 5.31
C TRP A 144 -11.33 0.93 3.96
N VAL A 145 -10.60 0.81 2.86
CA VAL A 145 -11.13 0.89 1.49
C VAL A 145 -11.61 -0.47 1.00
N MET A 146 -10.77 -1.49 1.10
CA MET A 146 -11.01 -2.80 0.48
C MET A 146 -12.23 -3.56 1.03
N PRO A 147 -12.60 -3.50 2.33
CA PRO A 147 -13.84 -4.10 2.81
C PRO A 147 -15.10 -3.48 2.16
N GLU A 148 -15.05 -2.19 1.86
CA GLU A 148 -16.13 -1.50 1.15
C GLU A 148 -16.14 -1.86 -0.35
N VAL A 149 -14.96 -2.04 -0.97
CA VAL A 149 -14.87 -2.59 -2.33
C VAL A 149 -15.48 -3.99 -2.39
N ALA A 150 -15.21 -4.85 -1.40
CA ALA A 150 -15.80 -6.19 -1.32
C ALA A 150 -17.33 -6.15 -1.17
N ARG A 151 -17.88 -5.12 -0.53
CA ARG A 151 -19.33 -4.88 -0.48
C ARG A 151 -19.88 -4.48 -1.85
N LEU A 152 -19.18 -3.61 -2.59
CA LEU A 152 -19.57 -3.12 -3.92
C LEU A 152 -19.38 -4.18 -5.01
N ARG A 153 -18.41 -5.07 -4.84
CA ARG A 153 -18.01 -6.12 -5.79
C ARG A 153 -17.73 -7.43 -5.02
N PRO A 154 -18.80 -8.13 -4.57
CA PRO A 154 -18.67 -9.33 -3.74
C PRO A 154 -18.09 -10.54 -4.50
N ASP A 155 -17.93 -10.42 -5.79
CA ASP A 155 -17.38 -11.38 -6.73
C ASP A 155 -15.88 -11.15 -7.05
N ILE A 156 -15.17 -10.35 -6.23
CA ILE A 156 -13.70 -10.27 -6.25
C ILE A 156 -13.14 -11.66 -5.95
N ALA A 157 -12.17 -12.12 -6.75
CA ALA A 157 -11.66 -13.48 -6.65
C ALA A 157 -10.91 -13.74 -5.33
N PHE A 158 -10.13 -12.76 -4.85
CA PHE A 158 -9.36 -12.81 -3.61
C PHE A 158 -8.87 -11.41 -3.20
N THR A 159 -8.39 -11.31 -1.96
CA THR A 159 -7.80 -10.07 -1.42
C THR A 159 -6.50 -10.37 -0.69
N LEU A 160 -5.42 -9.67 -1.06
CA LEU A 160 -4.16 -9.61 -0.31
C LEU A 160 -4.09 -8.26 0.41
N VAL A 161 -3.88 -8.28 1.71
CA VAL A 161 -3.82 -7.04 2.51
C VAL A 161 -2.61 -7.03 3.41
N LEU A 162 -1.77 -5.99 3.22
CA LEU A 162 -0.53 -5.78 3.95
C LEU A 162 -0.72 -4.73 5.04
N SER A 163 -0.49 -5.11 6.29
CA SER A 163 -0.49 -4.21 7.46
C SER A 163 -1.68 -3.24 7.50
N PRO A 164 -2.94 -3.73 7.38
CA PRO A 164 -4.11 -2.85 7.33
C PRO A 164 -4.43 -2.27 8.72
N ALA A 165 -4.88 -1.01 8.74
CA ALA A 165 -5.41 -0.39 9.95
C ALA A 165 -6.87 -0.79 10.20
N ILE A 166 -7.27 -0.87 11.47
CA ILE A 166 -8.65 -1.21 11.88
C ILE A 166 -9.46 0.06 12.16
N ASN A 167 -9.12 0.81 13.21
CA ASN A 167 -9.80 2.03 13.58
C ASN A 167 -8.85 3.22 13.48
N TRP A 168 -9.29 4.29 12.82
CA TRP A 168 -8.46 5.48 12.57
C TRP A 168 -7.89 6.09 13.86
N LEU A 169 -8.73 6.24 14.89
CA LEU A 169 -8.34 6.94 16.11
C LEU A 169 -7.39 6.11 16.97
N THR A 170 -7.65 4.80 17.09
CA THR A 170 -6.76 3.89 17.84
C THR A 170 -5.44 3.73 17.12
N GLN A 171 -5.45 3.57 15.79
CA GLN A 171 -4.26 3.47 14.99
C GLN A 171 -3.40 4.75 15.08
N GLY A 172 -4.01 5.94 14.96
CA GLY A 172 -3.25 7.20 15.05
C GLY A 172 -2.59 7.40 16.41
N ARG A 173 -3.25 6.99 17.51
CA ARG A 173 -2.67 7.01 18.85
C ARG A 173 -1.53 5.98 18.98
N TYR A 174 -1.75 4.75 18.52
CA TYR A 174 -0.72 3.72 18.51
C TYR A 174 0.54 4.19 17.78
N ASN A 175 0.40 4.67 16.54
CA ASN A 175 1.50 5.15 15.73
C ASN A 175 2.27 6.28 16.43
N THR A 176 1.57 7.29 16.96
CA THR A 176 2.21 8.40 17.69
C THR A 176 3.05 7.89 18.85
N ARG A 177 2.51 6.97 19.67
CA ARG A 177 3.22 6.39 20.82
C ARG A 177 4.41 5.55 20.37
N ALA A 178 4.20 4.63 19.43
CA ALA A 178 5.23 3.71 18.96
C ALA A 178 6.42 4.44 18.30
N GLU A 179 6.17 5.51 17.53
CA GLU A 179 7.22 6.36 16.96
C GLU A 179 8.04 7.06 18.05
N MET A 180 7.37 7.61 19.07
CA MET A 180 8.05 8.32 20.16
C MET A 180 8.85 7.35 21.05
N GLU A 181 8.31 6.18 21.34
CA GLU A 181 9.02 5.11 22.08
C GLU A 181 10.24 4.62 21.31
N ALA A 182 10.11 4.39 19.99
CA ALA A 182 11.22 4.02 19.11
C ALA A 182 12.32 5.10 19.04
N ALA A 183 11.96 6.37 19.21
CA ALA A 183 12.87 7.50 19.29
C ALA A 183 13.47 7.69 20.71
N GLY A 184 13.10 6.87 21.69
CA GLY A 184 13.60 6.95 23.07
C GLY A 184 13.04 8.14 23.86
N ILE A 185 11.88 8.66 23.47
CA ILE A 185 11.20 9.76 24.15
C ILE A 185 10.56 9.24 25.45
N ASP A 186 10.68 10.01 26.52
CA ASP A 186 10.12 9.66 27.83
C ASP A 186 8.58 9.70 27.85
N GLU A 187 8.00 8.95 28.81
CA GLU A 187 6.56 8.76 28.94
C GLU A 187 5.81 10.09 29.16
N GLN A 188 6.40 11.05 29.89
CA GLN A 188 5.76 12.34 30.15
C GLN A 188 5.53 13.09 28.84
N ARG A 189 6.52 13.17 27.96
CA ARG A 189 6.42 13.82 26.66
C ARG A 189 5.45 13.08 25.73
N ILE A 190 5.42 11.74 25.81
CA ILE A 190 4.44 10.94 25.06
C ILE A 190 3.01 11.35 25.48
N GLN A 191 2.72 11.43 26.77
CA GLN A 191 1.42 11.84 27.30
C GLN A 191 1.04 13.27 26.91
N GLU A 192 1.99 14.20 26.95
CA GLU A 192 1.81 15.57 26.47
C GLU A 192 1.44 15.59 24.98
N ARG A 193 2.15 14.81 24.13
CA ARG A 193 1.85 14.70 22.71
C ARG A 193 0.47 14.10 22.44
N GLU A 194 0.10 13.06 23.17
CA GLU A 194 -1.25 12.47 23.11
C GLU A 194 -2.34 13.45 23.52
N ALA A 195 -2.09 14.29 24.54
CA ALA A 195 -3.02 15.33 24.96
C ALA A 195 -3.23 16.38 23.85
N VAL A 196 -2.15 16.81 23.18
CA VAL A 196 -2.24 17.68 22.00
C VAL A 196 -3.06 17.02 20.90
N GLY A 197 -2.81 15.74 20.62
CA GLY A 197 -3.58 14.96 19.61
C GLY A 197 -5.09 14.92 19.96
N ARG A 198 -5.44 14.65 21.20
CA ARG A 198 -6.85 14.67 21.66
C ARG A 198 -7.49 16.05 21.50
N HIS A 199 -6.75 17.12 21.78
CA HIS A 199 -7.23 18.48 21.59
C HIS A 199 -7.48 18.79 20.12
N VAL A 200 -6.52 18.48 19.21
CA VAL A 200 -6.70 18.64 17.77
C VAL A 200 -7.90 17.85 17.25
N LEU A 201 -8.09 16.61 17.73
CA LEU A 201 -9.29 15.81 17.40
C LEU A 201 -10.59 16.45 17.88
N SER A 202 -10.58 17.18 19.02
CA SER A 202 -11.75 17.92 19.47
C SER A 202 -12.07 19.11 18.56
N LEU A 203 -11.04 19.81 18.05
CA LEU A 203 -11.19 20.90 17.09
C LEU A 203 -11.71 20.38 15.74
N LEU A 204 -11.24 19.22 15.26
CA LEU A 204 -11.70 18.59 14.02
C LEU A 204 -13.22 18.32 13.99
N ARG A 205 -13.86 18.18 15.15
CA ARG A 205 -15.31 17.99 15.27
C ARG A 205 -16.11 19.30 15.22
N GLN A 206 -15.46 20.46 15.32
CA GLN A 206 -16.10 21.77 15.33
C GLN A 206 -16.16 22.34 13.91
N SER A 207 -17.17 23.19 13.66
CA SER A 207 -17.36 23.82 12.34
C SER A 207 -16.25 24.82 11.98
N ASP A 208 -15.75 25.56 12.97
CA ASP A 208 -14.68 26.55 12.87
C ASP A 208 -13.30 26.03 13.33
N GLY A 209 -13.21 24.73 13.58
CA GLY A 209 -12.06 24.07 14.20
C GLY A 209 -10.73 24.30 13.49
N TYR A 210 -10.71 24.42 12.15
CA TYR A 210 -9.49 24.75 11.42
C TYR A 210 -8.98 26.16 11.71
N THR A 211 -9.89 27.13 11.76
CA THR A 211 -9.55 28.52 12.11
C THR A 211 -8.99 28.60 13.53
N GLN A 212 -9.62 27.89 14.47
CA GLN A 212 -9.16 27.81 15.86
C GLN A 212 -7.79 27.12 15.94
N TYR A 213 -7.60 25.98 15.26
CA TYR A 213 -6.32 25.28 15.17
C TYR A 213 -5.20 26.21 14.66
N ARG A 214 -5.43 26.94 13.57
CA ARG A 214 -4.46 27.89 13.01
C ARG A 214 -4.13 29.02 13.99
N ARG A 215 -5.14 29.53 14.74
CA ARG A 215 -4.96 30.57 15.75
C ARG A 215 -4.15 30.10 16.95
N GLU A 216 -4.44 28.88 17.46
CA GLU A 216 -3.81 28.33 18.67
C GLU A 216 -2.37 27.90 18.43
N TYR A 217 -2.12 27.27 17.28
CA TYR A 217 -0.80 26.69 16.98
C TYR A 217 0.09 27.60 16.11
N GLY A 218 -0.44 28.65 15.48
CA GLY A 218 0.35 29.60 14.70
C GLY A 218 1.24 28.91 13.64
N GLU A 219 2.54 29.16 13.72
CA GLU A 219 3.55 28.55 12.83
C GLU A 219 3.72 27.03 13.08
N ALA A 220 3.41 26.55 14.28
CA ALA A 220 3.43 25.12 14.61
C ALA A 220 2.21 24.34 14.04
N ALA A 221 1.25 25.03 13.41
CA ALA A 221 0.10 24.40 12.76
C ALA A 221 0.53 23.75 11.43
N THR A 222 0.91 22.49 11.47
CA THR A 222 1.47 21.74 10.33
C THR A 222 0.43 21.18 9.36
N LEU A 223 -0.86 21.09 9.76
CA LEU A 223 -1.92 20.58 8.88
C LEU A 223 -2.36 21.68 7.89
N SER A 224 -2.32 21.35 6.59
CA SER A 224 -2.96 22.15 5.55
C SER A 224 -4.49 22.09 5.67
N ALA A 225 -5.20 23.01 5.01
CA ALA A 225 -6.67 22.96 4.96
C ALA A 225 -7.19 21.68 4.34
N ASP A 226 -6.58 21.22 3.25
CA ASP A 226 -6.97 19.97 2.57
C ASP A 226 -6.71 18.75 3.47
N ARG A 227 -5.54 18.68 4.15
CA ARG A 227 -5.26 17.57 5.08
C ARG A 227 -6.21 17.59 6.28
N TRP A 228 -6.58 18.78 6.77
CA TRP A 228 -7.59 18.93 7.81
C TRP A 228 -8.95 18.35 7.39
N GLN A 229 -9.42 18.72 6.19
CA GLN A 229 -10.68 18.21 5.63
C GLN A 229 -10.63 16.70 5.40
N PHE A 230 -9.51 16.20 4.90
CA PHE A 230 -9.29 14.77 4.72
C PHE A 230 -9.41 14.00 6.04
N ILE A 231 -8.74 14.47 7.10
CA ILE A 231 -8.83 13.84 8.43
C ILE A 231 -10.27 13.91 8.94
N ARG A 232 -10.91 15.07 8.82
CA ARG A 232 -12.30 15.27 9.28
C ARG A 232 -13.28 14.32 8.59
N ALA A 233 -13.12 14.09 7.29
CA ALA A 233 -13.97 13.19 6.51
C ALA A 233 -13.75 11.71 6.86
N ASN A 234 -12.55 11.34 7.33
CA ASN A 234 -12.12 9.96 7.44
C ASN A 234 -11.84 9.50 8.89
N MET A 235 -11.76 10.38 9.88
CA MET A 235 -11.37 10.03 11.26
C MET A 235 -12.33 9.08 11.98
N SER A 236 -13.51 8.82 11.43
CA SER A 236 -14.46 7.83 11.91
C SER A 236 -14.34 6.47 11.23
N SER A 237 -13.34 6.30 10.35
CA SER A 237 -13.14 5.04 9.64
C SER A 237 -12.82 3.91 10.61
N ASP A 238 -13.57 2.82 10.50
CA ASP A 238 -13.40 1.58 11.24
C ASP A 238 -13.70 0.40 10.32
N ALA A 239 -12.71 -0.46 10.11
CA ALA A 239 -12.84 -1.61 9.23
C ALA A 239 -13.68 -2.74 9.82
N THR A 240 -13.85 -2.80 11.16
CA THR A 240 -14.43 -3.94 11.89
C THR A 240 -15.74 -4.43 11.26
N GLY A 241 -16.69 -3.53 11.06
CA GLY A 241 -17.99 -3.90 10.46
C GLY A 241 -17.89 -4.33 9.01
N GLY A 242 -16.99 -3.69 8.26
CA GLY A 242 -16.79 -3.94 6.83
C GLY A 242 -16.11 -5.27 6.52
N LEU A 243 -15.31 -5.82 7.42
CA LEU A 243 -14.60 -7.09 7.20
C LEU A 243 -15.55 -8.27 6.91
N SER A 244 -16.78 -8.22 7.41
CA SER A 244 -17.83 -9.22 7.13
C SER A 244 -18.29 -9.24 5.66
N ASN A 245 -17.94 -8.24 4.87
CA ASN A 245 -18.26 -8.17 3.45
C ASN A 245 -17.38 -9.11 2.60
N TYR A 246 -16.25 -9.55 3.10
CA TYR A 246 -15.42 -10.51 2.38
C TYR A 246 -16.13 -11.87 2.26
N LYS A 247 -16.29 -12.32 1.02
CA LYS A 247 -16.93 -13.61 0.67
C LYS A 247 -15.97 -14.56 -0.04
N THR A 248 -14.76 -14.15 -0.27
CA THR A 248 -13.71 -14.84 -1.02
C THR A 248 -12.42 -14.84 -0.19
N PRO A 249 -11.39 -15.60 -0.56
CA PRO A 249 -10.16 -15.71 0.20
C PRO A 249 -9.52 -14.35 0.51
N VAL A 250 -9.13 -14.16 1.76
CA VAL A 250 -8.38 -13.00 2.27
C VAL A 250 -7.06 -13.48 2.84
N HIS A 251 -5.97 -12.88 2.38
CA HIS A 251 -4.64 -13.11 2.89
C HIS A 251 -4.11 -11.88 3.63
N LEU A 252 -3.99 -11.99 4.94
CA LEU A 252 -3.51 -10.93 5.83
C LEU A 252 -2.01 -11.10 6.07
N MET A 253 -1.23 -10.08 5.75
CA MET A 253 0.22 -10.06 5.93
C MET A 253 0.62 -8.97 6.93
N LEU A 254 1.42 -9.33 7.95
CA LEU A 254 1.75 -8.47 9.08
C LEU A 254 3.25 -8.45 9.37
N GLY A 255 3.80 -7.26 9.61
CA GLY A 255 5.15 -7.07 10.11
C GLY A 255 5.15 -6.94 11.64
N GLY A 256 5.86 -7.82 12.36
CA GLY A 256 5.83 -7.85 13.83
C GLY A 256 6.47 -6.62 14.49
N ARG A 257 7.26 -5.83 13.76
CA ARG A 257 7.87 -4.55 14.20
C ARG A 257 7.18 -3.33 13.59
N ASP A 258 5.93 -3.49 13.20
CA ASP A 258 5.13 -2.38 12.67
C ASP A 258 4.87 -1.32 13.76
N ILE A 259 5.36 -0.10 13.56
CA ILE A 259 5.12 1.04 14.44
C ILE A 259 3.99 1.95 13.93
N ASN A 260 3.45 1.68 12.73
CA ASN A 260 2.35 2.43 12.15
C ASN A 260 0.99 1.85 12.53
N VAL A 261 0.90 0.51 12.61
CA VAL A 261 -0.36 -0.21 12.88
C VAL A 261 -0.14 -1.23 13.99
N ASP A 262 -1.07 -1.31 14.95
CA ASP A 262 -1.09 -2.38 15.94
C ASP A 262 -1.48 -3.70 15.27
N VAL A 263 -0.47 -4.48 14.92
CA VAL A 263 -0.65 -5.77 14.25
C VAL A 263 -1.36 -6.81 15.12
N ASN A 264 -1.29 -6.69 16.44
CA ASN A 264 -2.01 -7.59 17.35
C ASN A 264 -3.51 -7.29 17.34
N GLU A 265 -3.89 -6.00 17.37
CA GLU A 265 -5.28 -5.58 17.18
C GLU A 265 -5.78 -6.01 15.80
N THR A 266 -5.01 -5.75 14.76
CA THR A 266 -5.37 -6.09 13.38
C THR A 266 -5.63 -7.58 13.23
N GLU A 267 -4.70 -8.43 13.62
CA GLU A 267 -4.84 -9.88 13.51
C GLU A 267 -6.05 -10.39 14.31
N ARG A 268 -6.20 -9.90 15.55
CA ARG A 268 -7.33 -10.26 16.41
C ARG A 268 -8.68 -9.94 15.78
N VAL A 269 -8.84 -8.72 15.22
CA VAL A 269 -10.11 -8.30 14.61
C VAL A 269 -10.39 -9.06 13.32
N TYR A 270 -9.38 -9.27 12.46
CA TYR A 270 -9.54 -10.07 11.24
C TYR A 270 -9.98 -11.50 11.56
N ARG A 271 -9.33 -12.17 12.52
CA ARG A 271 -9.71 -13.53 12.95
C ARG A 271 -11.08 -13.60 13.62
N GLN A 272 -11.50 -12.54 14.27
CA GLN A 272 -12.81 -12.48 14.92
C GLN A 272 -13.96 -12.33 13.93
N VAL A 273 -13.75 -11.60 12.83
CA VAL A 273 -14.83 -11.19 11.91
C VAL A 273 -14.85 -12.03 10.64
N ILE A 274 -13.70 -12.36 10.07
CA ILE A 274 -13.62 -13.14 8.81
C ILE A 274 -13.64 -14.64 9.16
N PRO A 275 -14.52 -15.44 8.51
CA PRO A 275 -14.53 -16.88 8.69
C PRO A 275 -13.16 -17.50 8.44
N SER A 276 -12.73 -18.43 9.31
CA SER A 276 -11.42 -19.08 9.22
C SER A 276 -11.16 -19.81 7.90
N ALA A 277 -12.22 -20.25 7.23
CA ALA A 277 -12.12 -20.88 5.90
C ALA A 277 -11.73 -19.89 4.79
N LEU A 278 -11.90 -18.57 5.02
CA LEU A 278 -11.57 -17.51 4.07
C LEU A 278 -10.29 -16.76 4.43
N LEU A 279 -9.80 -16.87 5.67
CA LEU A 279 -8.68 -16.08 6.17
C LEU A 279 -7.42 -16.91 6.30
N THR A 280 -6.37 -16.49 5.62
CA THR A 280 -5.00 -16.91 5.90
C THR A 280 -4.21 -15.74 6.45
N VAL A 281 -3.29 -16.00 7.38
CA VAL A 281 -2.49 -14.94 8.04
C VAL A 281 -1.03 -15.33 7.99
N MET A 282 -0.20 -14.41 7.48
CA MET A 282 1.25 -14.47 7.57
C MET A 282 1.77 -13.35 8.47
N ARG A 283 2.73 -13.64 9.33
CA ARG A 283 3.41 -12.66 10.16
C ARG A 283 4.92 -12.89 10.14
N ILE A 284 5.67 -11.83 9.85
CA ILE A 284 7.13 -11.84 9.93
C ILE A 284 7.54 -10.96 11.11
N GLU A 285 7.98 -11.60 12.20
CA GLU A 285 8.22 -10.93 13.48
C GLU A 285 9.27 -9.81 13.42
N GLN A 286 10.22 -9.86 12.49
CA GLN A 286 11.26 -8.84 12.35
C GLN A 286 10.96 -7.78 11.29
N ALA A 287 9.89 -7.96 10.50
CA ALA A 287 9.52 -7.01 9.44
C ALA A 287 8.83 -5.78 10.03
N ASP A 288 9.01 -4.67 9.34
CA ASP A 288 8.28 -3.42 9.56
C ASP A 288 6.94 -3.39 8.80
N HIS A 289 6.31 -2.22 8.80
CA HIS A 289 5.04 -1.93 8.11
C HIS A 289 5.05 -2.25 6.60
N ALA A 290 6.19 -2.12 5.93
CA ALA A 290 6.36 -2.29 4.48
C ALA A 290 7.09 -3.57 4.10
N MET A 291 7.29 -4.50 5.03
CA MET A 291 8.10 -5.72 4.84
C MET A 291 9.54 -5.44 4.45
N VAL A 292 10.10 -4.33 4.91
CA VAL A 292 11.49 -3.94 4.70
C VAL A 292 12.39 -4.55 5.79
N LYS A 293 13.59 -4.98 5.40
CA LYS A 293 14.57 -5.56 6.35
C LYS A 293 15.11 -4.50 7.33
N PRO A 294 15.41 -4.82 8.59
CA PRO A 294 15.74 -3.86 9.64
C PRO A 294 16.91 -2.92 9.33
N LEU A 295 17.87 -3.37 8.51
CA LEU A 295 18.99 -2.55 8.06
C LEU A 295 18.51 -1.27 7.36
N PHE A 296 17.51 -1.39 6.50
CA PHE A 296 16.98 -0.28 5.69
C PHE A 296 16.00 0.60 6.47
N VAL A 297 15.32 0.03 7.48
CA VAL A 297 14.51 0.80 8.44
C VAL A 297 15.42 1.71 9.28
N ARG A 298 16.57 1.16 9.75
CA ARG A 298 17.54 1.91 10.55
C ARG A 298 18.32 2.96 9.74
N TYR A 299 18.59 2.69 8.47
CA TYR A 299 19.37 3.55 7.57
C TYR A 299 18.62 3.76 6.24
N PRO A 300 17.54 4.58 6.22
CA PRO A 300 16.71 4.76 5.03
C PRO A 300 17.47 5.27 3.81
N SER A 301 18.54 6.07 4.01
CA SER A 301 19.39 6.55 2.91
C SER A 301 20.08 5.44 2.12
N LEU A 302 20.26 4.25 2.70
CA LEU A 302 20.80 3.10 1.99
C LEU A 302 19.84 2.57 0.93
N ILE A 303 18.53 2.80 1.05
CA ILE A 303 17.54 2.31 0.08
C ILE A 303 17.84 2.83 -1.31
N ASN A 304 18.22 4.11 -1.46
CA ASN A 304 18.52 4.69 -2.77
C ASN A 304 19.73 4.04 -3.45
N ILE A 305 20.78 3.75 -2.68
CA ILE A 305 22.00 3.11 -3.20
C ILE A 305 21.75 1.62 -3.46
N ILE A 306 21.18 0.93 -2.48
CA ILE A 306 20.92 -0.51 -2.60
C ILE A 306 19.82 -0.78 -3.61
N GLY A 307 18.81 0.09 -3.71
CA GLY A 307 17.78 0.03 -4.75
C GLY A 307 18.35 0.03 -6.17
N LEU A 308 19.44 0.77 -6.39
CA LEU A 308 20.13 0.77 -7.69
C LEU A 308 20.93 -0.52 -7.95
N PHE A 309 21.69 -1.00 -6.96
CA PHE A 309 22.67 -2.08 -7.14
C PHE A 309 22.19 -3.47 -6.72
N ALA A 310 21.21 -3.56 -5.83
CA ALA A 310 20.69 -4.80 -5.27
C ALA A 310 19.24 -4.67 -4.78
N PRO A 311 18.28 -4.22 -5.62
CA PRO A 311 16.90 -3.92 -5.21
C PRO A 311 16.20 -5.12 -4.57
N ARG A 312 16.57 -6.33 -4.99
CA ARG A 312 16.00 -7.59 -4.49
C ARG A 312 16.37 -7.93 -3.04
N THR A 313 17.25 -7.15 -2.40
CA THR A 313 17.68 -7.40 -1.02
C THR A 313 16.90 -6.58 0.02
N ILE A 314 16.11 -5.60 -0.39
CA ILE A 314 15.47 -4.63 0.50
C ILE A 314 14.31 -5.26 1.29
N GLN A 315 13.40 -5.93 0.61
CA GLN A 315 12.24 -6.58 1.23
C GLN A 315 12.57 -8.00 1.71
N TYR A 316 11.74 -8.53 2.60
CA TYR A 316 11.83 -9.92 3.04
C TYR A 316 11.39 -10.87 1.93
N ASP A 317 12.27 -11.83 1.59
CA ASP A 317 11.95 -12.86 0.60
C ASP A 317 10.78 -13.74 1.06
N ALA A 318 10.66 -14.00 2.37
CA ALA A 318 9.54 -14.74 2.95
C ALA A 318 8.18 -14.08 2.65
N TYR A 319 8.09 -12.74 2.64
CA TYR A 319 6.89 -12.02 2.23
C TYR A 319 6.53 -12.30 0.77
N LEU A 320 7.50 -12.22 -0.13
CA LEU A 320 7.26 -12.43 -1.56
C LEU A 320 6.94 -13.89 -1.88
N GLN A 321 7.61 -14.84 -1.21
CA GLN A 321 7.32 -16.26 -1.33
C GLN A 321 5.90 -16.61 -0.85
N ASP A 322 5.45 -15.98 0.23
CA ASP A 322 4.11 -16.18 0.76
C ASP A 322 3.03 -15.61 -0.17
N VAL A 323 3.25 -14.41 -0.73
CA VAL A 323 2.40 -13.85 -1.80
C VAL A 323 2.32 -14.80 -2.99
N ALA A 324 3.46 -15.33 -3.45
CA ALA A 324 3.52 -16.28 -4.57
C ALA A 324 2.74 -17.57 -4.25
N ALA A 325 2.93 -18.14 -3.06
CA ALA A 325 2.25 -19.35 -2.63
C ALA A 325 0.73 -19.15 -2.55
N PHE A 326 0.28 -18.02 -1.99
CA PHE A 326 -1.14 -17.70 -1.95
C PHE A 326 -1.74 -17.57 -3.36
N LEU A 327 -1.08 -16.85 -4.27
CA LEU A 327 -1.56 -16.66 -5.64
C LEU A 327 -1.57 -17.95 -6.45
N ALA A 328 -0.55 -18.80 -6.29
CA ALA A 328 -0.50 -20.11 -6.97
C ALA A 328 -1.64 -21.05 -6.55
N ALA A 329 -2.16 -20.88 -5.35
CA ALA A 329 -3.30 -21.67 -4.82
C ALA A 329 -4.67 -21.16 -5.32
N GLN A 330 -4.75 -19.99 -5.99
CA GLN A 330 -6.02 -19.48 -6.47
C GLN A 330 -6.47 -20.19 -7.75
N PRO A 331 -7.79 -20.44 -7.92
CA PRO A 331 -8.33 -21.15 -9.10
C PRO A 331 -8.19 -20.36 -10.40
N CYS A 332 -7.73 -19.13 -10.32
CA CYS A 332 -7.51 -18.22 -11.45
C CYS A 332 -6.31 -18.59 -12.33
N THR A 333 -5.36 -19.35 -11.80
CA THR A 333 -4.17 -19.81 -12.52
C THR A 333 -4.43 -21.18 -13.15
N GLN A 334 -5.36 -21.28 -14.09
CA GLN A 334 -5.38 -22.44 -14.96
C GLN A 334 -4.16 -22.34 -15.89
N ARG A 335 -3.19 -23.21 -15.63
CA ARG A 335 -1.99 -23.41 -16.43
C ARG A 335 -2.33 -23.96 -17.81
#